data_cf3e0e1e0d0c996c152bd8c31278b3d1
#
_entry.id   cf3e0e1e0d0c996c152bd8c31278b3d1
#
_cell.length_a   1.000
_cell.length_b   1.000
_cell.length_c   1.000
_cell.angle_alpha   90.00
_cell.angle_beta   90.00
_cell.angle_gamma   90.00
#
_symmetry.space_group_name_H-M   'P 1'
#
loop_
_entity.id
_entity.type
_entity.pdbx_description
1 polymer ?
#
loop_
_entity_poly.entity_id
_entity_poly.type
_entity_poly.pdbx_seq_one_letter_code
_entity_poly.pdbx_strand_id
1 'polypeptide(L)'
;KGLRKLTGDTVPAFDRAMDGYRHAPGTMMIHLAMDSLPDWRAGEHLKRFAYVHLAPSLDQMARTYQQALAGLLPDEPILVVGQPTAFDPTRAPEGKHVLWVQVRMAPGTITGDAKGEFSATDWTHAAEPFADRALDILEAHAPGTRAKILARRIVTPLELEADNPNLVGGDQVCGSHHLSQHFLFRPARGHADGSTPLANLHLTGAAVWPGAGTGAGPGYLLARKLAGN
;
A
#
# COMPACT_ATOMS: atom_id res chain seq x y z
N LYS A 1 -7.07 15.14 -0.64
CA LYS A 1 -8.55 15.25 -0.43
C LYS A 1 -8.88 15.70 1.01
N GLY A 2 -8.32 15.05 2.06
CA GLY A 2 -8.71 15.32 3.46
C GLY A 2 -8.47 16.76 3.89
N LEU A 3 -7.29 17.32 3.62
CA LEU A 3 -6.99 18.72 3.96
C LEU A 3 -8.01 19.70 3.35
N ARG A 4 -8.27 19.60 2.04
CA ARG A 4 -9.21 20.47 1.32
C ARG A 4 -10.64 20.37 1.86
N LYS A 5 -11.06 19.20 2.32
CA LYS A 5 -12.37 19.02 2.99
C LYS A 5 -12.44 19.75 4.32
N LEU A 6 -11.32 19.84 5.05
CA LEU A 6 -11.26 20.49 6.36
C LEU A 6 -11.09 22.00 6.27
N THR A 7 -10.30 22.49 5.33
CA THR A 7 -9.93 23.92 5.25
C THR A 7 -10.78 24.71 4.28
N GLY A 8 -11.45 24.06 3.32
CA GLY A 8 -12.04 24.78 2.19
C GLY A 8 -10.97 25.43 1.31
N ASP A 9 -11.33 26.55 0.68
CA ASP A 9 -10.40 27.35 -0.11
C ASP A 9 -9.47 28.15 0.79
N THR A 10 -8.20 28.17 0.44
CA THR A 10 -7.16 28.90 1.19
C THR A 10 -6.46 29.94 0.29
N VAL A 11 -5.26 29.59 -0.19
CA VAL A 11 -4.50 30.41 -1.14
C VAL A 11 -4.52 29.69 -2.49
N PRO A 12 -4.98 30.35 -3.59
CA PRO A 12 -5.20 29.67 -4.87
C PRO A 12 -4.00 28.89 -5.42
N ALA A 13 -2.78 29.34 -5.17
CA ALA A 13 -1.57 28.64 -5.62
C ALA A 13 -1.35 27.33 -4.84
N PHE A 14 -1.55 27.34 -3.54
CA PHE A 14 -1.47 26.15 -2.68
C PHE A 14 -2.57 25.16 -2.99
N ASP A 15 -3.80 25.67 -3.14
CA ASP A 15 -4.97 24.85 -3.44
C ASP A 15 -4.80 24.09 -4.75
N ARG A 16 -4.37 24.79 -5.83
CA ARG A 16 -4.04 24.11 -7.10
C ARG A 16 -2.94 23.07 -6.97
N ALA A 17 -1.91 23.34 -6.16
CA ALA A 17 -0.84 22.37 -5.94
C ALA A 17 -1.35 21.11 -5.20
N MET A 18 -2.23 21.29 -4.21
CA MET A 18 -2.84 20.18 -3.47
C MET A 18 -3.86 19.41 -4.32
N ASP A 19 -4.60 20.05 -5.19
CA ASP A 19 -5.53 19.42 -6.12
C ASP A 19 -4.77 18.61 -7.21
N GLY A 20 -3.58 19.08 -7.59
CA GLY A 20 -2.66 18.38 -8.50
C GLY A 20 -1.84 17.26 -7.86
N TYR A 21 -2.01 17.00 -6.56
CA TYR A 21 -1.27 15.95 -5.85
C TYR A 21 -1.62 14.56 -6.39
N ARG A 22 -0.60 13.82 -6.84
CA ARG A 22 -0.76 12.52 -7.47
C ARG A 22 -0.67 11.40 -6.44
N HIS A 23 -1.62 10.48 -6.50
CA HIS A 23 -1.59 9.24 -5.72
C HIS A 23 -0.84 8.13 -6.46
N ALA A 24 -0.27 7.19 -5.72
CA ALA A 24 0.27 5.96 -6.26
C ALA A 24 -0.86 4.95 -6.53
N PRO A 25 -0.61 3.87 -7.25
CA PRO A 25 -1.51 2.72 -7.27
C PRO A 25 -1.79 2.23 -5.85
N GLY A 26 -2.99 1.73 -5.64
CA GLY A 26 -3.42 1.22 -4.35
C GLY A 26 -2.81 -0.12 -3.98
N THR A 27 -3.35 -0.69 -2.95
CA THR A 27 -2.95 -1.99 -2.42
C THR A 27 -4.21 -2.80 -2.10
N MET A 28 -4.22 -4.07 -2.42
CA MET A 28 -5.18 -5.03 -1.88
C MET A 28 -4.50 -5.83 -0.75
N MET A 29 -5.20 -6.04 0.36
CA MET A 29 -4.70 -6.84 1.46
C MET A 29 -5.46 -8.17 1.52
N ILE A 30 -4.74 -9.27 1.73
CA ILE A 30 -5.31 -10.58 2.00
C ILE A 30 -4.83 -10.99 3.38
N HIS A 31 -5.72 -11.02 4.34
CA HIS A 31 -5.45 -11.52 5.69
C HIS A 31 -5.82 -13.00 5.77
N LEU A 32 -4.90 -13.81 6.29
CA LEU A 32 -5.03 -15.26 6.36
C LEU A 32 -4.86 -15.74 7.79
N ALA A 33 -5.83 -16.52 8.28
CA ALA A 33 -5.63 -17.37 9.43
C ALA A 33 -5.00 -18.68 8.94
N MET A 34 -3.90 -19.08 9.55
CA MET A 34 -3.06 -20.17 9.04
C MET A 34 -2.89 -21.27 10.10
N ASP A 35 -2.88 -22.51 9.62
CA ASP A 35 -2.50 -23.66 10.44
C ASP A 35 -1.02 -23.65 10.79
N SER A 36 -0.17 -23.30 9.83
CA SER A 36 1.28 -23.13 10.00
C SER A 36 1.82 -22.08 9.01
N LEU A 37 3.05 -21.60 9.22
CA LEU A 37 3.73 -20.70 8.28
C LEU A 37 4.04 -21.38 6.95
N PRO A 38 4.20 -20.61 5.84
CA PRO A 38 4.56 -21.14 4.54
C PRO A 38 5.90 -21.90 4.54
N ASP A 39 5.97 -23.00 3.79
CA ASP A 39 7.22 -23.73 3.55
C ASP A 39 7.91 -23.16 2.32
N TRP A 40 8.78 -22.19 2.54
CA TRP A 40 9.43 -21.46 1.47
C TRP A 40 10.43 -22.34 0.70
N ARG A 41 10.31 -22.41 -0.63
CA ARG A 41 11.27 -23.11 -1.49
C ARG A 41 12.70 -22.60 -1.35
N ALA A 42 12.86 -21.30 -1.10
CA ALA A 42 14.16 -20.67 -0.92
C ALA A 42 14.83 -20.99 0.42
N GLY A 43 14.13 -21.66 1.34
CA GLY A 43 14.68 -22.21 2.56
C GLY A 43 13.91 -21.84 3.83
N GLU A 44 14.01 -22.72 4.82
CA GLU A 44 13.35 -22.60 6.14
C GLU A 44 13.69 -21.31 6.89
N HIS A 45 14.87 -20.72 6.64
CA HIS A 45 15.28 -19.48 7.27
C HIS A 45 14.33 -18.32 7.00
N LEU A 46 13.56 -18.36 5.89
CA LEU A 46 12.59 -17.33 5.55
C LEU A 46 11.41 -17.27 6.54
N LYS A 47 11.13 -18.32 7.28
CA LYS A 47 10.15 -18.31 8.37
C LYS A 47 10.53 -17.37 9.53
N ARG A 48 11.79 -16.94 9.59
CA ARG A 48 12.30 -16.01 10.61
C ARG A 48 12.22 -14.54 10.19
N PHE A 49 11.75 -14.25 8.96
CA PHE A 49 11.61 -12.88 8.48
C PHE A 49 10.19 -12.38 8.74
N ALA A 50 10.08 -11.13 9.19
CA ALA A 50 8.79 -10.47 9.33
C ALA A 50 8.09 -10.31 7.98
N TYR A 51 8.88 -10.08 6.91
CA TYR A 51 8.39 -9.86 5.56
C TYR A 51 9.23 -10.63 4.54
N VAL A 52 8.53 -11.26 3.60
CA VAL A 52 9.12 -11.88 2.41
C VAL A 52 8.52 -11.19 1.19
N HIS A 53 9.37 -10.67 0.31
CA HIS A 53 8.95 -9.97 -0.90
C HIS A 53 9.06 -10.92 -2.11
N LEU A 54 7.98 -10.98 -2.90
CA LEU A 54 7.93 -11.72 -4.16
C LEU A 54 7.86 -10.70 -5.31
N ALA A 55 9.03 -10.36 -5.85
CA ALA A 55 9.22 -9.41 -6.93
C ALA A 55 10.47 -9.84 -7.72
N PRO A 56 10.34 -10.69 -8.77
CA PRO A 56 11.47 -11.36 -9.39
C PRO A 56 12.40 -10.45 -10.19
N SER A 57 11.92 -9.32 -10.73
CA SER A 57 12.76 -8.40 -11.51
C SER A 57 12.26 -6.96 -11.48
N LEU A 58 13.15 -6.01 -11.82
CA LEU A 58 12.79 -4.60 -12.00
C LEU A 58 11.83 -4.41 -13.18
N ASP A 59 11.99 -5.18 -14.25
CA ASP A 59 11.11 -5.11 -15.42
C ASP A 59 9.68 -5.52 -15.08
N GLN A 60 9.51 -6.59 -14.29
CA GLN A 60 8.19 -6.96 -13.79
C GLN A 60 7.61 -5.87 -12.89
N MET A 61 8.41 -5.31 -11.98
CA MET A 61 7.94 -4.23 -11.11
C MET A 61 7.47 -3.03 -11.92
N ALA A 62 8.22 -2.64 -12.96
CA ALA A 62 7.85 -1.55 -13.85
C ALA A 62 6.58 -1.85 -14.64
N ARG A 63 6.44 -3.08 -15.17
CA ARG A 63 5.24 -3.53 -15.89
C ARG A 63 4.01 -3.51 -14.97
N THR A 64 4.10 -4.10 -13.79
CA THR A 64 3.03 -4.12 -12.79
C THR A 64 2.58 -2.70 -12.43
N TYR A 65 3.54 -1.78 -12.23
CA TYR A 65 3.23 -0.38 -11.94
C TYR A 65 2.49 0.30 -13.10
N GLN A 66 2.93 0.09 -14.34
CA GLN A 66 2.27 0.67 -15.52
C GLN A 66 0.86 0.11 -15.74
N GLN A 67 0.68 -1.20 -15.56
CA GLN A 67 -0.64 -1.83 -15.66
C GLN A 67 -1.60 -1.22 -14.63
N ALA A 68 -1.17 -1.09 -13.38
CA ALA A 68 -1.98 -0.50 -12.32
C ALA A 68 -2.30 0.98 -12.56
N LEU A 69 -1.35 1.77 -13.10
CA LEU A 69 -1.61 3.16 -13.49
C LEU A 69 -2.62 3.28 -14.63
N ALA A 70 -2.67 2.30 -15.53
CA ALA A 70 -3.67 2.21 -16.60
C ALA A 70 -5.04 1.70 -16.10
N GLY A 71 -5.17 1.37 -14.80
CA GLY A 71 -6.38 0.82 -14.22
C GLY A 71 -6.54 -0.69 -14.45
N LEU A 72 -5.52 -1.35 -14.97
CA LEU A 72 -5.55 -2.79 -15.19
C LEU A 72 -5.14 -3.54 -13.93
N LEU A 73 -5.83 -4.64 -13.64
CA LEU A 73 -5.37 -5.61 -12.66
C LEU A 73 -4.10 -6.27 -13.20
N PRO A 74 -2.97 -6.20 -12.48
CA PRO A 74 -1.71 -6.74 -12.99
C PRO A 74 -1.75 -8.23 -13.29
N ASP A 75 -1.11 -8.62 -14.41
CA ASP A 75 -0.99 -10.01 -14.82
C ASP A 75 -0.17 -10.85 -13.81
N GLU A 76 0.92 -10.27 -13.30
CA GLU A 76 1.80 -10.86 -12.27
C GLU A 76 2.01 -9.84 -11.14
N PRO A 77 1.08 -9.77 -10.16
CA PRO A 77 1.20 -8.81 -9.08
C PRO A 77 2.42 -9.07 -8.18
N ILE A 78 2.96 -7.99 -7.62
CA ILE A 78 4.03 -8.02 -6.64
C ILE A 78 3.44 -8.21 -5.25
N LEU A 79 4.02 -9.12 -4.49
CA LEU A 79 3.54 -9.45 -3.15
C LEU A 79 4.56 -9.10 -2.07
N VAL A 80 4.03 -8.61 -0.96
CA VAL A 80 4.75 -8.55 0.32
C VAL A 80 4.00 -9.46 1.30
N VAL A 81 4.66 -10.51 1.74
CA VAL A 81 4.07 -11.51 2.63
C VAL A 81 4.58 -11.26 4.04
N GLY A 82 3.68 -10.86 4.94
CA GLY A 82 3.99 -10.61 6.33
C GLY A 82 3.70 -11.82 7.20
N GLN A 83 4.63 -12.15 8.09
CA GLN A 83 4.60 -13.28 9.01
C GLN A 83 4.68 -12.79 10.48
N PRO A 84 3.69 -11.99 10.97
CA PRO A 84 3.83 -11.31 12.27
C PRO A 84 3.96 -12.28 13.45
N THR A 85 3.36 -13.45 13.38
CA THR A 85 3.46 -14.47 14.45
C THR A 85 4.84 -15.11 14.57
N ALA A 86 5.73 -14.91 13.60
CA ALA A 86 7.14 -15.30 13.73
C ALA A 86 7.87 -14.50 14.82
N PHE A 87 7.38 -13.31 15.18
CA PHE A 87 7.97 -12.41 16.16
C PHE A 87 7.07 -12.17 17.37
N ASP A 88 5.76 -12.19 17.15
CA ASP A 88 4.75 -11.97 18.17
C ASP A 88 3.70 -13.08 18.12
N PRO A 89 3.95 -14.19 18.79
CA PRO A 89 3.04 -15.33 18.77
C PRO A 89 1.67 -15.04 19.42
N THR A 90 1.55 -13.93 20.17
CA THR A 90 0.27 -13.53 20.81
C THR A 90 -0.80 -13.11 19.81
N ARG A 91 -0.44 -12.92 18.53
CA ARG A 91 -1.35 -12.54 17.44
C ARG A 91 -2.23 -13.68 16.92
N ALA A 92 -2.00 -14.90 17.37
CA ALA A 92 -2.82 -16.06 17.01
C ALA A 92 -2.95 -16.99 18.21
N PRO A 93 -3.95 -17.88 18.23
CA PRO A 93 -3.99 -18.97 19.20
C PRO A 93 -2.74 -19.84 19.13
N GLU A 94 -2.43 -20.54 20.24
CA GLU A 94 -1.27 -21.42 20.31
C GLU A 94 -1.24 -22.43 19.14
N GLY A 95 -0.08 -22.56 18.50
CA GLY A 95 0.12 -23.42 17.33
C GLY A 95 -0.54 -22.94 16.04
N LYS A 96 -1.13 -21.73 16.03
CA LYS A 96 -1.71 -21.10 14.84
C LYS A 96 -0.94 -19.84 14.45
N HIS A 97 -1.18 -19.37 13.23
CA HIS A 97 -0.46 -18.22 12.68
C HIS A 97 -1.39 -17.25 11.96
N VAL A 98 -0.95 -16.01 11.88
CA VAL A 98 -1.52 -15.00 10.99
C VAL A 98 -0.52 -14.72 9.89
N LEU A 99 -1.01 -14.69 8.67
CA LEU A 99 -0.28 -14.22 7.52
C LEU A 99 -1.07 -13.07 6.90
N TRP A 100 -0.39 -12.06 6.38
CA TRP A 100 -1.03 -11.10 5.50
C TRP A 100 -0.23 -10.96 4.21
N VAL A 101 -0.95 -10.87 3.10
CA VAL A 101 -0.38 -10.68 1.78
C VAL A 101 -0.79 -9.32 1.29
N GLN A 102 0.17 -8.45 1.10
CA GLN A 102 -0.02 -7.14 0.50
C GLN A 102 0.21 -7.28 -1.00
N VAL A 103 -0.87 -7.20 -1.78
CA VAL A 103 -0.83 -7.18 -3.24
C VAL A 103 -0.58 -5.74 -3.65
N ARG A 104 0.68 -5.46 -3.97
CA ARG A 104 1.12 -4.11 -4.32
C ARG A 104 0.70 -3.74 -5.74
N MET A 105 0.51 -2.44 -5.96
CA MET A 105 0.15 -1.91 -7.28
C MET A 105 -1.22 -2.43 -7.77
N ALA A 106 -2.25 -2.36 -6.90
CA ALA A 106 -3.62 -2.62 -7.28
C ALA A 106 -4.33 -1.30 -7.65
N PRO A 107 -5.04 -1.23 -8.79
CA PRO A 107 -5.72 0.01 -9.18
C PRO A 107 -6.92 0.30 -8.28
N GLY A 108 -7.14 1.55 -7.90
CA GLY A 108 -8.37 1.95 -7.18
C GLY A 108 -9.61 1.80 -8.05
N THR A 109 -9.50 2.19 -9.32
CA THR A 109 -10.53 1.99 -10.35
C THR A 109 -10.05 0.96 -11.37
N ILE A 110 -10.85 -0.08 -11.59
CA ILE A 110 -10.53 -1.16 -12.52
C ILE A 110 -11.08 -0.80 -13.91
N THR A 111 -10.23 -0.87 -14.94
CA THR A 111 -10.60 -0.72 -16.34
C THR A 111 -10.52 -2.04 -17.12
N GLY A 112 -9.88 -3.05 -16.52
CA GLY A 112 -9.73 -4.38 -17.11
C GLY A 112 -8.71 -5.25 -16.38
N ASP A 113 -8.41 -6.39 -16.96
CA ASP A 113 -7.43 -7.35 -16.48
C ASP A 113 -6.28 -7.50 -17.48
N ALA A 114 -5.04 -7.25 -17.05
CA ALA A 114 -3.87 -7.33 -17.94
C ALA A 114 -3.59 -8.77 -18.43
N LYS A 115 -4.05 -9.78 -17.69
CA LYS A 115 -3.92 -11.20 -18.09
C LYS A 115 -5.08 -11.67 -18.98
N GLY A 116 -6.19 -10.93 -18.98
CA GLY A 116 -7.38 -11.27 -19.76
C GLY A 116 -8.15 -12.50 -19.26
N GLU A 117 -7.99 -12.87 -18.00
CA GLU A 117 -8.64 -14.05 -17.41
C GLU A 117 -10.06 -13.76 -16.93
N PHE A 118 -10.35 -12.50 -16.60
CA PHE A 118 -11.68 -12.08 -16.15
C PHE A 118 -12.00 -10.66 -16.61
N SER A 119 -13.30 -10.39 -16.78
CA SER A 119 -13.82 -9.13 -17.31
C SER A 119 -14.36 -8.18 -16.24
N ALA A 120 -14.02 -8.40 -14.96
CA ALA A 120 -14.51 -7.57 -13.86
C ALA A 120 -13.95 -6.14 -13.97
N THR A 121 -14.84 -5.15 -13.82
CA THR A 121 -14.51 -3.72 -13.85
C THR A 121 -14.77 -3.04 -12.52
N ASP A 122 -15.09 -3.82 -11.50
CA ASP A 122 -15.28 -3.36 -10.12
C ASP A 122 -14.69 -4.35 -9.11
N TRP A 123 -14.43 -3.85 -7.91
CA TRP A 123 -13.82 -4.64 -6.85
C TRP A 123 -14.75 -5.68 -6.22
N THR A 124 -16.07 -5.54 -6.36
CA THR A 124 -17.02 -6.54 -5.87
C THR A 124 -16.84 -7.88 -6.58
N HIS A 125 -16.57 -7.85 -7.87
CA HIS A 125 -16.38 -9.03 -8.70
C HIS A 125 -14.90 -9.42 -8.88
N ALA A 126 -13.98 -8.46 -8.79
CA ALA A 126 -12.56 -8.70 -9.03
C ALA A 126 -11.80 -9.19 -7.80
N ALA A 127 -12.28 -8.92 -6.57
CA ALA A 127 -11.52 -9.15 -5.35
C ALA A 127 -11.09 -10.61 -5.17
N GLU A 128 -12.03 -11.54 -5.28
CA GLU A 128 -11.76 -12.96 -5.09
C GLU A 128 -10.86 -13.55 -6.19
N PRO A 129 -11.14 -13.38 -7.51
CA PRO A 129 -10.27 -13.91 -8.55
C PRO A 129 -8.86 -13.29 -8.52
N PHE A 130 -8.75 -11.99 -8.22
CA PHE A 130 -7.43 -11.35 -8.14
C PHE A 130 -6.65 -11.77 -6.90
N ALA A 131 -7.33 -12.03 -5.78
CA ALA A 131 -6.71 -12.63 -4.60
C ALA A 131 -6.23 -14.04 -4.88
N ASP A 132 -7.00 -14.85 -5.61
CA ASP A 132 -6.57 -16.20 -6.00
C ASP A 132 -5.33 -16.17 -6.90
N ARG A 133 -5.24 -15.22 -7.86
CA ARG A 133 -4.02 -15.00 -8.65
C ARG A 133 -2.80 -14.69 -7.75
N ALA A 134 -2.97 -13.86 -6.75
CA ALA A 134 -1.90 -13.56 -5.79
C ALA A 134 -1.51 -14.80 -4.96
N LEU A 135 -2.48 -15.59 -4.53
CA LEU A 135 -2.22 -16.81 -3.78
C LEU A 135 -1.58 -17.92 -4.64
N ASP A 136 -1.81 -17.95 -5.96
CA ASP A 136 -1.10 -18.85 -6.89
C ASP A 136 0.39 -18.50 -6.97
N ILE A 137 0.73 -17.21 -6.97
CA ILE A 137 2.13 -16.77 -6.91
C ILE A 137 2.76 -17.20 -5.59
N LEU A 138 2.07 -17.01 -4.47
CA LEU A 138 2.55 -17.45 -3.16
C LEU A 138 2.76 -18.97 -3.13
N GLU A 139 1.79 -19.75 -3.62
CA GLU A 139 1.85 -21.21 -3.71
C GLU A 139 3.03 -21.70 -4.56
N ALA A 140 3.34 -20.99 -5.66
CA ALA A 140 4.50 -21.31 -6.48
C ALA A 140 5.84 -21.13 -5.74
N HIS A 141 5.91 -20.20 -4.78
CA HIS A 141 7.12 -19.95 -3.99
C HIS A 141 7.14 -20.69 -2.65
N ALA A 142 5.99 -21.12 -2.16
CA ALA A 142 5.83 -21.85 -0.92
C ALA A 142 4.71 -22.92 -1.07
N PRO A 143 5.03 -24.05 -1.72
CA PRO A 143 4.05 -25.10 -2.01
C PRO A 143 3.34 -25.62 -0.76
N GLY A 144 2.04 -25.90 -0.90
CA GLY A 144 1.19 -26.36 0.19
C GLY A 144 0.67 -25.23 1.10
N THR A 145 0.98 -23.96 0.82
CA THR A 145 0.48 -22.83 1.60
C THR A 145 -1.05 -22.74 1.56
N ARG A 146 -1.68 -22.97 0.40
CA ARG A 146 -3.15 -22.95 0.28
C ARG A 146 -3.85 -23.94 1.21
N ALA A 147 -3.27 -25.15 1.37
CA ALA A 147 -3.81 -26.17 2.27
C ALA A 147 -3.72 -25.80 3.76
N LYS A 148 -2.88 -24.83 4.11
CA LYS A 148 -2.69 -24.32 5.46
C LYS A 148 -3.62 -23.16 5.81
N ILE A 149 -4.39 -22.62 4.85
CA ILE A 149 -5.30 -21.51 5.05
C ILE A 149 -6.56 -22.03 5.76
N LEU A 150 -6.84 -21.53 6.95
CA LEU A 150 -8.03 -21.84 7.74
C LEU A 150 -9.17 -20.87 7.40
N ALA A 151 -8.85 -19.59 7.18
CA ALA A 151 -9.80 -18.56 6.77
C ALA A 151 -9.07 -17.42 6.07
N ARG A 152 -9.78 -16.68 5.21
CA ARG A 152 -9.26 -15.48 4.55
C ARG A 152 -10.23 -14.31 4.65
N ARG A 153 -9.66 -13.10 4.70
CA ARG A 153 -10.35 -11.83 4.52
C ARG A 153 -9.60 -11.00 3.49
N ILE A 154 -10.28 -10.58 2.44
CA ILE A 154 -9.76 -9.64 1.45
C ILE A 154 -10.21 -8.24 1.83
N VAL A 155 -9.30 -7.26 1.73
CA VAL A 155 -9.59 -5.84 1.86
C VAL A 155 -9.13 -5.16 0.59
N THR A 156 -10.07 -4.66 -0.17
CA THR A 156 -9.85 -4.02 -1.47
C THR A 156 -9.29 -2.61 -1.31
N PRO A 157 -8.72 -2.01 -2.37
CA PRO A 157 -8.30 -0.61 -2.36
C PRO A 157 -9.41 0.37 -1.98
N LEU A 158 -10.65 0.09 -2.37
CA LEU A 158 -11.80 0.96 -2.04
C LEU A 158 -12.23 0.80 -0.59
N GLU A 159 -12.15 -0.39 -0.01
CA GLU A 159 -12.39 -0.59 1.43
C GLU A 159 -11.32 0.13 2.26
N LEU A 160 -10.06 0.12 1.84
CA LEU A 160 -8.99 0.90 2.50
C LEU A 160 -9.27 2.41 2.46
N GLU A 161 -9.73 2.95 1.33
CA GLU A 161 -10.13 4.36 1.23
C GLU A 161 -11.38 4.66 2.08
N ALA A 162 -12.35 3.75 2.13
CA ALA A 162 -13.56 3.91 2.95
C ALA A 162 -13.24 3.93 4.44
N ASP A 163 -12.32 3.08 4.88
CA ASP A 163 -11.86 3.00 6.27
C ASP A 163 -11.02 4.22 6.65
N ASN A 164 -10.14 4.68 5.73
CA ASN A 164 -9.33 5.89 5.91
C ASN A 164 -9.31 6.73 4.63
N PRO A 165 -10.07 7.86 4.58
CA PRO A 165 -10.17 8.72 3.40
C PRO A 165 -8.87 9.37 2.92
N ASN A 166 -7.77 9.24 3.67
CA ASN A 166 -6.44 9.68 3.23
C ASN A 166 -5.75 8.65 2.34
N LEU A 167 -6.23 7.39 2.33
CA LEU A 167 -5.73 6.31 1.47
C LEU A 167 -6.46 6.33 0.11
N VAL A 168 -6.35 7.43 -0.61
CA VAL A 168 -7.08 7.65 -1.87
C VAL A 168 -6.77 6.56 -2.89
N GLY A 169 -7.82 5.87 -3.37
CA GLY A 169 -7.67 4.71 -4.27
C GLY A 169 -6.93 3.53 -3.64
N GLY A 170 -6.90 3.45 -2.29
CA GLY A 170 -6.16 2.43 -1.55
C GLY A 170 -4.65 2.65 -1.50
N ASP A 171 -4.17 3.85 -1.83
CA ASP A 171 -2.75 4.21 -1.79
C ASP A 171 -2.23 4.31 -0.35
N GLN A 172 -1.65 3.24 0.15
CA GLN A 172 -1.10 3.16 1.52
C GLN A 172 0.18 3.96 1.73
N VAL A 173 0.80 4.49 0.67
CA VAL A 173 1.96 5.39 0.78
C VAL A 173 1.58 6.87 0.73
N CYS A 174 0.28 7.16 0.65
CA CYS A 174 -0.30 8.50 0.69
C CYS A 174 0.33 9.46 -0.33
N GLY A 175 0.51 9.01 -1.55
CA GLY A 175 1.02 9.80 -2.66
C GLY A 175 2.19 9.18 -3.40
N SER A 176 2.24 9.40 -4.70
CA SER A 176 3.30 8.93 -5.57
C SER A 176 4.66 9.47 -5.14
N HIS A 177 5.68 8.61 -5.14
CA HIS A 177 7.08 8.96 -4.92
C HIS A 177 7.82 9.33 -6.21
N HIS A 178 7.09 9.68 -7.27
CA HIS A 178 7.69 10.16 -8.51
C HIS A 178 8.55 11.41 -8.25
N LEU A 179 9.66 11.57 -8.97
CA LEU A 179 10.63 12.66 -8.76
C LEU A 179 10.00 14.05 -8.79
N SER A 180 8.96 14.25 -9.61
CA SER A 180 8.22 15.54 -9.68
C SER A 180 7.39 15.85 -8.43
N GLN A 181 7.22 14.89 -7.52
CA GLN A 181 6.47 15.02 -6.27
C GLN A 181 7.27 14.45 -5.09
N HIS A 182 8.56 14.64 -5.10
CA HIS A 182 9.44 14.13 -4.07
C HIS A 182 10.28 15.27 -3.48
N PHE A 183 10.93 15.06 -2.35
CA PHE A 183 11.78 16.04 -1.69
C PHE A 183 11.08 17.40 -1.52
N LEU A 184 11.59 18.48 -2.11
CA LEU A 184 11.07 19.85 -1.99
C LEU A 184 9.67 20.05 -2.58
N PHE A 185 9.18 19.09 -3.35
CA PHE A 185 7.88 19.15 -4.02
C PHE A 185 6.78 18.37 -3.27
N ARG A 186 7.07 17.79 -2.11
CA ARG A 186 6.13 16.97 -1.37
C ARG A 186 5.70 17.63 -0.06
N PRO A 187 4.41 17.95 0.19
CA PRO A 187 3.24 17.74 -0.69
C PRO A 187 3.12 18.76 -1.82
N ALA A 188 3.71 19.93 -1.66
CA ALA A 188 3.72 21.03 -2.62
C ALA A 188 5.02 21.82 -2.48
N ARG A 189 5.46 22.46 -3.56
CA ARG A 189 6.65 23.32 -3.55
C ARG A 189 6.51 24.42 -2.50
N GLY A 190 7.53 24.58 -1.65
CA GLY A 190 7.56 25.53 -0.55
C GLY A 190 6.89 25.05 0.75
N HIS A 191 6.33 23.85 0.76
CA HIS A 191 5.61 23.28 1.91
C HIS A 191 6.15 21.90 2.34
N ALA A 192 7.36 21.53 1.92
CA ALA A 192 7.99 20.26 2.27
C ALA A 192 8.27 20.10 3.78
N ASP A 193 8.29 21.20 4.50
CA ASP A 193 8.45 21.28 5.94
C ASP A 193 7.14 21.12 6.75
N GLY A 194 6.04 20.79 6.06
CA GLY A 194 4.72 20.63 6.67
C GLY A 194 3.97 21.93 6.93
N SER A 195 4.49 23.09 6.51
CA SER A 195 3.74 24.35 6.64
C SER A 195 2.53 24.41 5.70
N THR A 196 1.53 25.18 6.08
CA THR A 196 0.38 25.53 5.22
C THR A 196 0.23 27.06 5.17
N PRO A 197 -0.57 27.60 4.25
CA PRO A 197 -0.91 29.02 4.25
C PRO A 197 -1.71 29.47 5.46
N LEU A 198 -2.31 28.56 6.20
CA LEU A 198 -3.08 28.86 7.40
C LEU A 198 -2.18 28.88 8.63
N ALA A 199 -2.28 29.95 9.42
CA ALA A 199 -1.56 30.02 10.69
C ALA A 199 -1.98 28.87 11.62
N ASN A 200 -1.01 28.30 12.33
CA ASN A 200 -1.21 27.20 13.28
C ASN A 200 -1.75 25.88 12.69
N LEU A 201 -1.81 25.76 11.35
CA LEU A 201 -2.15 24.50 10.70
C LEU A 201 -0.91 23.93 10.01
N HIS A 202 -0.56 22.71 10.37
CA HIS A 202 0.59 22.00 9.84
C HIS A 202 0.19 20.64 9.32
N LEU A 203 0.93 20.16 8.32
CA LEU A 203 0.79 18.81 7.76
C LEU A 203 1.91 17.91 8.25
N THR A 204 1.57 16.67 8.56
CA THR A 204 2.54 15.63 8.88
C THR A 204 2.08 14.28 8.33
N GLY A 205 2.92 13.26 8.44
CA GLY A 205 2.60 11.92 7.97
C GLY A 205 3.11 11.64 6.55
N ALA A 206 2.65 10.53 5.98
CA ALA A 206 3.21 9.98 4.75
C ALA A 206 3.08 10.88 3.51
N ALA A 207 2.11 11.81 3.50
CA ALA A 207 1.93 12.75 2.40
C ALA A 207 2.94 13.91 2.38
N VAL A 208 3.72 14.10 3.45
CA VAL A 208 4.72 15.17 3.60
C VAL A 208 6.12 14.59 3.50
N TRP A 209 7.11 15.39 3.10
CA TRP A 209 8.51 14.96 3.09
C TRP A 209 8.97 14.56 4.52
N PRO A 210 9.73 13.48 4.71
CA PRO A 210 10.35 12.59 3.70
C PRO A 210 9.44 11.48 3.14
N GLY A 211 8.16 11.44 3.48
CA GLY A 211 7.19 10.54 2.89
C GLY A 211 6.99 9.24 3.66
N ALA A 212 6.30 8.29 3.01
CA ALA A 212 6.02 6.98 3.58
C ALA A 212 7.29 6.14 3.76
N GLY A 213 7.24 5.21 4.72
CA GLY A 213 8.35 4.30 5.00
C GLY A 213 9.46 4.88 5.89
N THR A 214 9.37 6.15 6.25
CA THR A 214 10.36 6.84 7.09
C THR A 214 9.96 6.89 8.57
N GLY A 215 8.92 6.15 8.96
CA GLY A 215 8.38 6.12 10.32
C GLY A 215 7.89 7.51 10.75
N ALA A 216 8.44 8.03 11.84
CA ALA A 216 8.05 9.34 12.38
C ALA A 216 8.75 10.54 11.71
N GLY A 217 9.48 10.35 10.60
CA GLY A 217 10.30 11.37 9.96
C GLY A 217 9.61 12.71 9.74
N PRO A 218 8.44 12.78 9.06
CA PRO A 218 7.72 14.03 8.87
C PRO A 218 7.31 14.71 10.18
N GLY A 219 6.81 13.94 11.14
CA GLY A 219 6.46 14.45 12.48
C GLY A 219 7.66 14.96 13.25
N TYR A 220 8.78 14.25 13.21
CA TYR A 220 10.02 14.66 13.85
C TYR A 220 10.56 15.98 13.27
N LEU A 221 10.60 16.12 11.95
CA LEU A 221 11.05 17.35 11.29
C LEU A 221 10.15 18.53 11.62
N LEU A 222 8.84 18.32 11.61
CA LEU A 222 7.86 19.37 11.98
C LEU A 222 8.03 19.77 13.46
N ALA A 223 8.14 18.79 14.36
CA ALA A 223 8.33 19.06 15.79
C ALA A 223 9.60 19.88 16.07
N ARG A 224 10.72 19.53 15.44
CA ARG A 224 11.95 20.31 15.53
C ARG A 224 11.79 21.74 15.07
N LYS A 225 11.16 21.93 13.91
CA LYS A 225 10.86 23.27 13.37
C LYS A 225 10.02 24.10 14.35
N LEU A 226 8.97 23.53 14.91
CA LEU A 226 8.09 24.24 15.85
C LEU A 226 8.76 24.53 17.19
N ALA A 227 9.71 23.70 17.60
CA ALA A 227 10.51 23.91 18.82
C ALA A 227 11.69 24.89 18.62
N GLY A 228 11.91 25.41 17.40
CA GLY A 228 13.01 26.33 17.10
C GLY A 228 14.40 25.68 17.01
N ASN A 229 14.46 24.37 16.70
CA ASN A 229 15.69 23.56 16.62
C ASN A 229 16.03 23.16 15.19
#